data_d04c0eb799d71a48a9feb8cb8714f836
#
_entry.id   d04c0eb799d71a48a9feb8cb8714f836
#
_cell.length_a   1.000
_cell.length_b   1.000
_cell.length_c   1.000
_cell.angle_alpha   90.00
_cell.angle_beta   90.00
_cell.angle_gamma   90.00
#
_symmetry.space_group_name_H-M   'P 1'
#
loop_
_entity.id
_entity.type
_entity.pdbx_description
1 polymer ?
#
loop_
_entity_poly.entity_id
_entity_poly.type
_entity_poly.pdbx_seq_one_letter_code
_entity_poly.pdbx_strand_id
1 'polypeptide(L)'
;MTKKHFTTFFYSLAFAGVAVYLAYVKGWIFADFESISPQSAYELLQNDPKVTLLDVRTAEEFSKEHIAGATLIPVHELSQNISKLTSVKNKKIILYCHSGTRSVAASRILVENGFTPLNVTGGIIAWKAQGLSVTPY
;
A
#
# COMPACT_ATOMS: atom_id res chain seq x y z
N MET A 1 -37.06 15.95 -21.04
CA MET A 1 -36.49 14.98 -20.09
C MET A 1 -37.36 15.00 -18.82
N THR A 2 -37.97 13.88 -18.46
CA THR A 2 -38.85 13.84 -17.28
C THR A 2 -37.98 13.86 -16.02
N LYS A 3 -38.52 14.34 -14.87
CA LYS A 3 -37.81 14.37 -13.56
C LYS A 3 -37.19 13.01 -13.21
N LYS A 4 -37.83 11.90 -13.58
CA LYS A 4 -37.37 10.54 -13.36
C LYS A 4 -36.06 10.21 -14.11
N HIS A 5 -35.91 10.64 -15.34
CA HIS A 5 -34.68 10.42 -16.14
C HIS A 5 -33.50 11.26 -15.61
N PHE A 6 -33.77 12.46 -15.13
CA PHE A 6 -32.79 13.35 -14.54
C PHE A 6 -32.24 12.77 -13.22
N THR A 7 -33.11 12.24 -12.37
CA THR A 7 -32.73 11.62 -11.11
C THR A 7 -31.88 10.35 -11.34
N THR A 8 -32.30 9.49 -12.30
CA THR A 8 -31.54 8.28 -12.65
C THR A 8 -30.15 8.62 -13.20
N PHE A 9 -30.05 9.66 -14.04
CA PHE A 9 -28.75 10.13 -14.55
C PHE A 9 -27.82 10.59 -13.42
N PHE A 10 -28.32 11.36 -12.45
CA PHE A 10 -27.53 11.80 -11.31
C PHE A 10 -27.02 10.64 -10.44
N TYR A 11 -27.85 9.65 -10.15
CA TYR A 11 -27.43 8.46 -9.39
C TYR A 11 -26.39 7.63 -10.16
N SER A 12 -26.54 7.50 -11.48
CA SER A 12 -25.55 6.81 -12.31
C SER A 12 -24.19 7.51 -12.27
N LEU A 13 -24.19 8.85 -12.36
CA LEU A 13 -22.96 9.65 -12.31
C LEU A 13 -22.27 9.56 -10.95
N ALA A 14 -23.06 9.63 -9.86
CA ALA A 14 -22.55 9.48 -8.51
C ALA A 14 -21.94 8.09 -8.26
N PHE A 15 -22.63 7.04 -8.74
CA PHE A 15 -22.12 5.67 -8.66
C PHE A 15 -20.81 5.49 -9.45
N ALA A 16 -20.74 6.03 -10.67
CA ALA A 16 -19.52 6.00 -11.47
C ALA A 16 -18.37 6.73 -10.77
N GLY A 17 -18.62 7.89 -10.17
CA GLY A 17 -17.64 8.62 -9.36
C GLY A 17 -17.10 7.82 -8.18
N VAL A 18 -18.00 7.15 -7.45
CA VAL A 18 -17.60 6.27 -6.34
C VAL A 18 -16.76 5.09 -6.84
N ALA A 19 -17.15 4.47 -7.96
CA ALA A 19 -16.40 3.35 -8.53
C ALA A 19 -14.97 3.76 -8.96
N VAL A 20 -14.84 4.92 -9.61
CA VAL A 20 -13.53 5.50 -9.98
C VAL A 20 -12.70 5.82 -8.73
N TYR A 21 -13.31 6.42 -7.72
CA TYR A 21 -12.62 6.70 -6.46
C TYR A 21 -12.12 5.41 -5.79
N LEU A 22 -12.95 4.37 -5.71
CA LEU A 22 -12.55 3.08 -5.15
C LEU A 22 -11.42 2.43 -5.96
N ALA A 23 -11.47 2.49 -7.29
CA ALA A 23 -10.40 2.00 -8.14
C ALA A 23 -9.08 2.76 -7.91
N TYR A 24 -9.16 4.08 -7.71
CA TYR A 24 -8.00 4.91 -7.40
C TYR A 24 -7.36 4.56 -6.06
N VAL A 25 -8.15 4.46 -4.97
CA VAL A 25 -7.61 4.17 -3.62
C VAL A 25 -7.10 2.73 -3.50
N LYS A 26 -7.57 1.82 -4.35
CA LYS A 26 -7.06 0.45 -4.45
C LYS A 26 -5.81 0.32 -5.34
N GLY A 27 -5.40 1.39 -6.00
CA GLY A 27 -4.27 1.36 -6.93
C GLY A 27 -4.54 0.59 -8.23
N TRP A 28 -5.80 0.44 -8.63
CA TRP A 28 -6.16 -0.22 -9.88
C TRP A 28 -6.05 0.72 -11.09
N ILE A 29 -6.14 2.02 -10.86
CA ILE A 29 -6.00 3.06 -11.89
C ILE A 29 -5.03 4.15 -11.39
N PHE A 30 -4.37 4.81 -12.35
CA PHE A 30 -3.41 5.88 -12.10
C PHE A 30 -2.32 5.49 -11.07
N ALA A 31 -1.92 4.21 -11.08
CA ALA A 31 -0.82 3.70 -10.26
C ALA A 31 0.45 3.71 -11.11
N ASP A 32 1.43 4.48 -10.69
CA ASP A 32 2.78 4.58 -11.25
C ASP A 32 3.80 3.77 -10.43
N PHE A 33 3.30 2.76 -9.71
CA PHE A 33 4.04 1.79 -8.93
C PHE A 33 3.54 0.37 -9.19
N GLU A 34 4.34 -0.62 -8.88
CA GLU A 34 3.99 -2.03 -9.01
C GLU A 34 3.32 -2.55 -7.72
N SER A 35 2.31 -3.40 -7.89
CA SER A 35 1.72 -4.19 -6.80
C SER A 35 2.08 -5.66 -6.99
N ILE A 36 2.55 -6.30 -5.92
CA ILE A 36 2.98 -7.69 -5.90
C ILE A 36 2.18 -8.52 -4.91
N SER A 37 2.12 -9.83 -5.13
CA SER A 37 1.48 -10.74 -4.17
C SER A 37 2.29 -10.86 -2.89
N PRO A 38 1.68 -11.23 -1.75
CA PRO A 38 2.42 -11.55 -0.53
C PRO A 38 3.51 -12.60 -0.74
N GLN A 39 3.24 -13.63 -1.55
CA GLN A 39 4.21 -14.68 -1.85
C GLN A 39 5.42 -14.12 -2.61
N SER A 40 5.20 -13.30 -3.64
CA SER A 40 6.29 -12.65 -4.38
C SER A 40 7.11 -11.72 -3.49
N ALA A 41 6.45 -10.99 -2.59
CA ALA A 41 7.13 -10.14 -1.61
C ALA A 41 7.99 -10.96 -0.65
N TYR A 42 7.47 -12.07 -0.14
CA TYR A 42 8.21 -13.00 0.71
C TYR A 42 9.47 -13.53 0.00
N GLU A 43 9.33 -14.00 -1.23
CA GLU A 43 10.46 -14.51 -2.03
C GLU A 43 11.54 -13.44 -2.27
N LEU A 44 11.14 -12.20 -2.58
CA LEU A 44 12.09 -11.09 -2.74
C LEU A 44 12.83 -10.80 -1.43
N LEU A 45 12.14 -10.80 -0.29
CA LEU A 45 12.77 -10.56 1.02
C LEU A 45 13.76 -11.68 1.41
N GLN A 46 13.52 -12.92 0.98
CA GLN A 46 14.43 -14.04 1.24
C GLN A 46 15.68 -14.02 0.33
N ASN A 47 15.52 -13.57 -0.91
CA ASN A 47 16.55 -13.71 -1.95
C ASN A 47 17.37 -12.45 -2.17
N ASP A 48 16.91 -11.27 -1.75
CA ASP A 48 17.61 -10.00 -1.96
C ASP A 48 17.74 -9.20 -0.64
N PRO A 49 18.92 -9.25 0.00
CA PRO A 49 19.17 -8.53 1.26
C PRO A 49 19.16 -7.00 1.10
N LYS A 50 19.14 -6.49 -0.13
CA LYS A 50 19.08 -5.03 -0.40
C LYS A 50 17.66 -4.49 -0.40
N VAL A 51 16.66 -5.35 -0.42
CA VAL A 51 15.25 -4.96 -0.36
C VAL A 51 14.91 -4.47 1.05
N THR A 52 14.25 -3.33 1.13
CA THR A 52 13.76 -2.78 2.41
C THR A 52 12.28 -3.08 2.55
N LEU A 53 11.86 -3.53 3.72
CA LEU A 53 10.45 -3.75 4.06
C LEU A 53 9.95 -2.62 4.95
N LEU A 54 8.87 -1.97 4.53
CA LEU A 54 8.26 -0.84 5.21
C LEU A 54 6.82 -1.16 5.63
N ASP A 55 6.53 -1.01 6.92
CA ASP A 55 5.17 -1.03 7.47
C ASP A 55 4.67 0.41 7.58
N VAL A 56 3.55 0.73 6.93
CA VAL A 56 2.96 2.07 6.94
C VAL A 56 1.71 2.18 7.81
N ARG A 57 1.51 1.19 8.69
CA ARG A 57 0.43 1.17 9.68
C ARG A 57 0.74 2.08 10.87
N THR A 58 -0.12 2.05 11.87
CA THR A 58 0.11 2.76 13.13
C THR A 58 1.10 2.00 14.03
N ALA A 59 1.71 2.70 14.98
CA ALA A 59 2.59 2.10 15.97
C ALA A 59 1.87 1.04 16.83
N GLU A 60 0.58 1.26 17.12
CA GLU A 60 -0.24 0.29 17.84
C GLU A 60 -0.44 -1.02 17.05
N GLU A 61 -0.75 -0.94 15.74
CA GLU A 61 -0.88 -2.11 14.89
C GLU A 61 0.44 -2.87 14.78
N PHE A 62 1.55 -2.15 14.59
CA PHE A 62 2.89 -2.70 14.48
C PHE A 62 3.32 -3.42 15.77
N SER A 63 3.01 -2.86 16.93
CA SER A 63 3.37 -3.46 18.23
C SER A 63 2.60 -4.76 18.50
N LYS A 64 1.40 -4.93 17.96
CA LYS A 64 0.62 -6.17 18.13
C LYS A 64 1.18 -7.31 17.28
N GLU A 65 1.46 -7.04 16.03
CA GLU A 65 2.08 -7.98 15.08
C GLU A 65 2.63 -7.23 13.87
N HIS A 66 3.71 -7.70 13.29
CA HIS A 66 4.26 -7.17 12.03
C HIS A 66 5.04 -8.24 11.26
N ILE A 67 5.35 -7.97 10.00
CA ILE A 67 6.22 -8.85 9.22
C ILE A 67 7.66 -8.65 9.69
N ALA A 68 8.36 -9.74 9.98
CA ALA A 68 9.73 -9.70 10.50
C ALA A 68 10.67 -8.88 9.59
N GLY A 69 11.47 -8.02 10.18
CA GLY A 69 12.40 -7.13 9.47
C GLY A 69 11.78 -5.83 8.95
N ALA A 70 10.48 -5.60 9.18
CA ALA A 70 9.83 -4.35 8.77
C ALA A 70 10.29 -3.15 9.60
N THR A 71 10.53 -2.04 8.92
CA THR A 71 10.70 -0.72 9.53
C THR A 71 9.35 -0.01 9.54
N LEU A 72 8.96 0.58 10.66
CA LEU A 72 7.71 1.33 10.79
C LEU A 72 7.90 2.79 10.39
N ILE A 73 7.14 3.26 9.41
CA ILE A 73 6.89 4.68 9.17
C ILE A 73 5.40 4.82 8.82
N PRO A 74 4.55 5.26 9.75
CA PRO A 74 3.13 5.45 9.50
C PRO A 74 2.88 6.35 8.29
N VAL A 75 1.86 6.02 7.47
CA VAL A 75 1.61 6.74 6.22
C VAL A 75 1.43 8.26 6.41
N HIS A 76 0.82 8.68 7.51
CA HIS A 76 0.62 10.11 7.82
C HIS A 76 1.90 10.85 8.22
N GLU A 77 2.95 10.12 8.58
CA GLU A 77 4.28 10.64 8.90
C GLU A 77 5.27 10.51 7.73
N LEU A 78 4.93 9.74 6.68
CA LEU A 78 5.86 9.34 5.63
C LEU A 78 6.48 10.54 4.92
N SER A 79 5.69 11.53 4.53
CA SER A 79 6.19 12.73 3.82
C SER A 79 7.22 13.51 4.64
N GLN A 80 7.07 13.55 5.96
CA GLN A 80 8.01 14.23 6.87
C GLN A 80 9.27 13.39 7.14
N ASN A 81 9.20 12.08 6.93
CA ASN A 81 10.27 11.12 7.20
C ASN A 81 10.94 10.56 5.94
N ILE A 82 10.69 11.14 4.77
CA ILE A 82 11.31 10.72 3.50
C ILE A 82 12.84 10.69 3.58
N SER A 83 13.45 11.64 4.30
CA SER A 83 14.90 11.70 4.49
C SER A 83 15.48 10.44 5.14
N LYS A 84 14.72 9.75 5.97
CA LYS A 84 15.14 8.47 6.59
C LYS A 84 15.31 7.34 5.57
N LEU A 85 14.69 7.46 4.40
CA LEU A 85 14.75 6.48 3.32
C LEU A 85 15.83 6.80 2.27
N THR A 86 16.57 7.89 2.40
CA THR A 86 17.55 8.33 1.40
C THR A 86 18.61 7.28 1.10
N SER A 87 19.05 6.51 2.09
CA SER A 87 20.03 5.43 1.93
C SER A 87 19.54 4.25 1.08
N VAL A 88 18.21 4.14 0.89
CA VAL A 88 17.58 3.07 0.11
C VAL A 88 16.92 3.58 -1.17
N LYS A 89 17.17 4.82 -1.57
CA LYS A 89 16.53 5.47 -2.73
C LYS A 89 16.70 4.69 -4.04
N ASN A 90 17.84 4.06 -4.23
CA ASN A 90 18.15 3.26 -5.43
C ASN A 90 17.85 1.76 -5.25
N LYS A 91 17.12 1.40 -4.22
CA LYS A 91 16.76 0.02 -3.89
C LYS A 91 15.24 -0.16 -3.98
N LYS A 92 14.81 -1.41 -4.08
CA LYS A 92 13.38 -1.74 -3.99
C LYS A 92 12.91 -1.58 -2.55
N ILE A 93 11.76 -0.92 -2.38
CA ILE A 93 11.08 -0.81 -1.09
C ILE A 93 9.76 -1.58 -1.20
N ILE A 94 9.68 -2.71 -0.52
CA ILE A 94 8.41 -3.43 -0.33
C ILE A 94 7.66 -2.74 0.79
N LEU A 95 6.40 -2.41 0.59
CA LEU A 95 5.59 -1.80 1.64
C LEU A 95 4.21 -2.45 1.75
N TYR A 96 3.70 -2.46 2.97
CA TYR A 96 2.39 -3.00 3.29
C TYR A 96 1.66 -2.17 4.34
N CYS A 97 0.36 -2.32 4.37
CA CYS A 97 -0.48 -1.87 5.46
C CYS A 97 -1.42 -3.00 5.94
N HIS A 98 -2.57 -2.68 6.48
CA HIS A 98 -3.52 -3.70 6.94
C HIS A 98 -4.19 -4.44 5.76
N SER A 99 -4.83 -3.70 4.84
CA SER A 99 -5.62 -4.25 3.72
C SER A 99 -5.22 -3.77 2.32
N GLY A 100 -4.20 -2.90 2.21
CA GLY A 100 -3.66 -2.40 0.95
C GLY A 100 -4.00 -0.96 0.60
N THR A 101 -4.94 -0.28 1.26
CA THR A 101 -5.35 1.10 0.92
C THR A 101 -4.32 2.14 1.34
N ARG A 102 -3.83 2.07 2.57
CA ARG A 102 -2.80 3.00 3.08
C ARG A 102 -1.46 2.82 2.37
N SER A 103 -1.10 1.57 2.03
CA SER A 103 0.14 1.29 1.30
C SER A 103 0.09 1.76 -0.15
N VAL A 104 -1.07 1.78 -0.80
CA VAL A 104 -1.26 2.44 -2.10
C VAL A 104 -0.97 3.93 -1.99
N ALA A 105 -1.55 4.62 -1.00
CA ALA A 105 -1.28 6.05 -0.78
C ALA A 105 0.21 6.31 -0.46
N ALA A 106 0.83 5.47 0.37
CA ALA A 106 2.25 5.54 0.67
C ALA A 106 3.14 5.29 -0.56
N SER A 107 2.77 4.36 -1.44
CA SER A 107 3.48 4.10 -2.70
C SER A 107 3.49 5.33 -3.60
N ARG A 108 2.37 6.05 -3.72
CA ARG A 108 2.31 7.30 -4.49
C ARG A 108 3.26 8.36 -3.93
N ILE A 109 3.28 8.55 -2.60
CA ILE A 109 4.22 9.47 -1.93
C ILE A 109 5.67 9.08 -2.24
N LEU A 110 5.98 7.79 -2.21
CA LEU A 110 7.34 7.31 -2.50
C LEU A 110 7.74 7.57 -3.95
N VAL A 111 6.87 7.28 -4.92
CA VAL A 111 7.13 7.57 -6.35
C VAL A 111 7.36 9.06 -6.58
N GLU A 112 6.53 9.93 -6.03
CA GLU A 112 6.68 11.39 -6.11
C GLU A 112 8.04 11.88 -5.57
N ASN A 113 8.66 11.12 -4.67
CA ASN A 113 9.99 11.41 -4.10
C ASN A 113 11.12 10.60 -4.76
N GLY A 114 10.86 9.93 -5.89
CA GLY A 114 11.85 9.24 -6.71
C GLY A 114 12.26 7.86 -6.18
N PHE A 115 11.44 7.22 -5.36
CA PHE A 115 11.64 5.85 -4.90
C PHE A 115 10.95 4.83 -5.82
N THR A 116 11.31 3.56 -5.68
CA THR A 116 10.71 2.43 -6.42
C THR A 116 9.96 1.52 -5.45
N PRO A 117 8.72 1.83 -5.11
CA PRO A 117 7.93 1.02 -4.20
C PRO A 117 7.33 -0.22 -4.89
N LEU A 118 7.22 -1.29 -4.12
CA LEU A 118 6.49 -2.51 -4.44
C LEU A 118 5.39 -2.68 -3.39
N ASN A 119 4.14 -2.42 -3.75
CA ASN A 119 3.01 -2.52 -2.85
C ASN A 119 2.58 -3.98 -2.66
N VAL A 120 2.45 -4.45 -1.42
CA VAL A 120 1.90 -5.78 -1.13
C VAL A 120 0.38 -5.74 -1.24
N THR A 121 -0.15 -6.42 -2.25
CA THR A 121 -1.60 -6.51 -2.49
C THR A 121 -2.31 -7.15 -1.29
N GLY A 122 -3.34 -6.48 -0.77
CA GLY A 122 -4.14 -6.95 0.35
C GLY A 122 -3.46 -6.85 1.73
N GLY A 123 -2.25 -6.29 1.81
CA GLY A 123 -1.57 -6.00 3.06
C GLY A 123 -1.27 -7.22 3.94
N ILE A 124 -1.16 -7.00 5.26
CA ILE A 124 -0.85 -8.06 6.23
C ILE A 124 -1.97 -9.10 6.35
N ILE A 125 -3.22 -8.73 6.04
CA ILE A 125 -4.34 -9.70 6.01
C ILE A 125 -4.07 -10.74 4.93
N ALA A 126 -3.76 -10.32 3.69
CA ALA A 126 -3.46 -11.25 2.60
C ALA A 126 -2.16 -12.04 2.85
N TRP A 127 -1.16 -11.42 3.49
CA TRP A 127 0.06 -12.08 3.94
C TRP A 127 -0.24 -13.28 4.83
N LYS A 128 -1.02 -13.07 5.89
CA LYS A 128 -1.43 -14.14 6.82
C LYS A 128 -2.34 -15.19 6.17
N ALA A 129 -3.23 -14.77 5.26
CA ALA A 129 -4.11 -15.70 4.54
C ALA A 129 -3.36 -16.70 3.64
N GLN A 130 -2.14 -16.35 3.22
CA GLN A 130 -1.23 -17.26 2.50
C GLN A 130 -0.34 -18.09 3.42
N GLY A 131 -0.58 -18.09 4.72
CA GLY A 131 0.18 -18.87 5.69
C GLY A 131 1.56 -18.30 6.00
N LEU A 132 1.86 -17.08 5.58
CA LEU A 132 3.13 -16.44 5.85
C LEU A 132 3.16 -15.89 7.29
N SER A 133 4.27 -16.11 7.97
CA SER A 133 4.40 -15.76 9.39
C SER A 133 4.52 -14.26 9.63
N VAL A 134 4.04 -13.84 10.79
CA VAL A 134 4.25 -12.51 11.36
C VAL A 134 4.91 -12.65 12.73
N THR A 135 5.60 -11.62 13.17
CA THR A 135 6.21 -11.56 14.49
C THR A 135 5.15 -11.09 15.48
N PRO A 136 4.75 -11.89 16.47
CA PRO A 136 3.94 -11.41 17.58
C PRO A 136 4.79 -10.59 18.54
N TYR A 137 4.16 -9.64 19.21
CA TYR A 137 4.71 -8.95 20.37
C TYR A 137 3.93 -9.27 21.60
#